data_80c933af6475f301a389f4ebdf711b8a
#
_entry.id   80c933af6475f301a389f4ebdf711b8a
#
_cell.length_a   1.000
_cell.length_b   1.000
_cell.length_c   1.000
_cell.angle_alpha   90.00
_cell.angle_beta   90.00
_cell.angle_gamma   90.00
#
_symmetry.space_group_name_H-M   'P 1'
#
loop_
_entity.id
_entity.type
_entity.pdbx_description
1 polymer ?
#
loop_
_entity_poly.entity_id
_entity_poly.type
_entity_poly.pdbx_seq_one_letter_code
_entity_poly.pdbx_strand_id
1 'polypeptide(L)'
;MLTAAVGALILLIVGIYALVEAGMRLFGGSADEINDVRLLLFMGILGLAANIGSIFILASQSEDNMNMKAAFLEVMNDALGSVAVIVSAIVLICTGWSGFDAVAGGIIALMMIPRAIKLLRTAVRVLLEETPNGLDLDEVRTHLEQVPHVIAVHDLHASTVSTGMPILMAHVVVERDLTMKEAAEILAQLQDCLREHFPVSVPHTTFQLEPEGYSSASKSEMHS
;
A
#
# COMPACT_ATOMS: atom_id res chain seq x y z
N MET A 1 9.63 -0.67 -2.41
CA MET A 1 8.44 -0.09 -3.09
C MET A 1 8.48 -0.20 -4.61
N LEU A 2 9.57 0.13 -5.31
CA LEU A 2 9.67 -0.03 -6.77
C LEU A 2 9.36 -1.46 -7.24
N THR A 3 9.90 -2.48 -6.57
CA THR A 3 9.62 -3.89 -6.87
C THR A 3 8.13 -4.23 -6.72
N ALA A 4 7.45 -3.66 -5.71
CA ALA A 4 6.02 -3.85 -5.52
C ALA A 4 5.20 -3.17 -6.63
N ALA A 5 5.61 -1.97 -7.08
CA ALA A 5 4.97 -1.28 -8.19
C ALA A 5 5.11 -2.06 -9.50
N VAL A 6 6.32 -2.56 -9.81
CA VAL A 6 6.58 -3.39 -11.01
C VAL A 6 5.77 -4.70 -10.94
N GLY A 7 5.74 -5.37 -9.77
CA GLY A 7 4.94 -6.58 -9.58
C GLY A 7 3.44 -6.33 -9.78
N ALA A 8 2.92 -5.24 -9.22
CA ALA A 8 1.53 -4.86 -9.40
C ALA A 8 1.17 -4.52 -10.86
N LEU A 9 2.08 -3.87 -11.59
CA LEU A 9 1.91 -3.58 -13.00
C LEU A 9 1.87 -4.85 -13.85
N ILE A 10 2.76 -5.80 -13.58
CA ILE A 10 2.76 -7.12 -14.25
C ILE A 10 1.44 -7.84 -13.97
N LEU A 11 0.99 -7.90 -12.71
CA LEU A 11 -0.28 -8.51 -12.34
C LEU A 11 -1.47 -7.86 -13.06
N LEU A 12 -1.46 -6.54 -13.20
CA LEU A 12 -2.50 -5.79 -13.91
C LEU A 12 -2.52 -6.16 -15.41
N ILE A 13 -1.36 -6.18 -16.06
CA ILE A 13 -1.25 -6.56 -17.48
C ILE A 13 -1.72 -7.99 -17.70
N VAL A 14 -1.28 -8.94 -16.87
CA VAL A 14 -1.68 -10.34 -16.94
C VAL A 14 -3.18 -10.50 -16.69
N GLY A 15 -3.73 -9.78 -15.70
CA GLY A 15 -5.16 -9.80 -15.42
C GLY A 15 -6.01 -9.27 -16.56
N ILE A 16 -5.60 -8.16 -17.20
CA ILE A 16 -6.29 -7.61 -18.38
C ILE A 16 -6.20 -8.60 -19.56
N TYR A 17 -5.01 -9.13 -19.81
CA TYR A 17 -4.82 -10.14 -20.87
C TYR A 17 -5.73 -11.36 -20.68
N ALA A 18 -5.74 -11.92 -19.46
CA ALA A 18 -6.60 -13.08 -19.13
C ALA A 18 -8.10 -12.77 -19.27
N LEU A 19 -8.53 -11.56 -18.89
CA LEU A 19 -9.92 -11.14 -19.04
C LEU A 19 -10.33 -11.00 -20.52
N VAL A 20 -9.49 -10.40 -21.34
CA VAL A 20 -9.70 -10.26 -22.78
C VAL A 20 -9.74 -11.63 -23.44
N GLU A 21 -8.82 -12.52 -23.11
CA GLU A 21 -8.77 -13.88 -23.63
C GLU A 21 -10.00 -14.69 -23.22
N ALA A 22 -10.44 -14.62 -21.97
CA ALA A 22 -11.68 -15.23 -21.50
C ALA A 22 -12.90 -14.72 -22.29
N GLY A 23 -12.96 -13.41 -22.55
CA GLY A 23 -14.02 -12.80 -23.38
C GLY A 23 -14.00 -13.30 -24.81
N MET A 24 -12.81 -13.37 -25.44
CA MET A 24 -12.69 -13.88 -26.81
C MET A 24 -13.09 -15.36 -26.91
N ARG A 25 -12.73 -16.19 -25.93
CA ARG A 25 -13.12 -17.61 -25.88
C ARG A 25 -14.63 -17.80 -25.69
N LEU A 26 -15.28 -16.94 -24.89
CA LEU A 26 -16.71 -17.02 -24.63
C LEU A 26 -17.57 -16.52 -25.80
N PHE A 27 -17.18 -15.44 -26.46
CA PHE A 27 -17.98 -14.73 -27.44
C PHE A 27 -17.46 -14.88 -28.89
N GLY A 28 -16.18 -15.20 -29.07
CA GLY A 28 -15.51 -15.24 -30.37
C GLY A 28 -15.60 -16.57 -31.10
N GLY A 29 -16.16 -17.62 -30.50
CA GLY A 29 -16.33 -18.94 -31.12
C GLY A 29 -15.02 -19.70 -31.41
N SER A 30 -13.88 -19.15 -31.13
CA SER A 30 -12.58 -19.82 -31.20
C SER A 30 -12.31 -20.52 -29.87
N ALA A 31 -12.84 -21.74 -29.75
CA ALA A 31 -12.35 -22.64 -28.71
C ALA A 31 -10.94 -23.10 -29.12
N ASP A 32 -9.94 -22.28 -28.80
CA ASP A 32 -8.58 -22.82 -28.74
C ASP A 32 -8.61 -23.92 -27.68
N GLU A 33 -8.45 -25.16 -28.14
CA GLU A 33 -8.39 -26.32 -27.25
C GLU A 33 -7.23 -26.06 -26.27
N ILE A 34 -7.53 -26.18 -24.97
CA ILE A 34 -6.49 -26.14 -23.94
C ILE A 34 -5.53 -27.29 -24.26
N ASN A 35 -4.37 -27.00 -24.83
CA ASN A 35 -3.44 -27.96 -25.36
C ASN A 35 -2.90 -28.93 -24.30
N ASP A 36 -2.95 -28.57 -23.01
CA ASP A 36 -2.51 -29.46 -21.95
C ASP A 36 -3.27 -29.24 -20.62
N VAL A 37 -4.43 -29.91 -20.52
CA VAL A 37 -5.27 -29.91 -19.30
C VAL A 37 -4.54 -30.49 -18.10
N ARG A 38 -3.56 -31.40 -18.34
CA ARG A 38 -2.77 -31.97 -17.24
C ARG A 38 -1.82 -30.94 -16.65
N LEU A 39 -1.27 -30.08 -17.49
CA LEU A 39 -0.44 -28.96 -17.03
C LEU A 39 -1.26 -27.97 -16.22
N LEU A 40 -2.47 -27.63 -16.67
CA LEU A 40 -3.41 -26.76 -15.95
C LEU A 40 -3.72 -27.33 -14.55
N LEU A 41 -4.06 -28.62 -14.47
CA LEU A 41 -4.32 -29.28 -13.22
C LEU A 41 -3.11 -29.32 -12.30
N PHE A 42 -1.94 -29.63 -12.84
CA PHE A 42 -0.67 -29.64 -12.08
C PHE A 42 -0.34 -28.26 -11.51
N MET A 43 -0.46 -27.21 -12.29
CA MET A 43 -0.22 -25.84 -11.84
C MET A 43 -1.23 -25.38 -10.79
N GLY A 44 -2.51 -25.76 -10.95
CA GLY A 44 -3.53 -25.51 -9.93
C GLY A 44 -3.23 -26.18 -8.59
N ILE A 45 -2.82 -27.44 -8.61
CA ILE A 45 -2.43 -28.19 -7.39
C ILE A 45 -1.18 -27.57 -6.75
N LEU A 46 -0.18 -27.24 -7.54
CA LEU A 46 1.05 -26.61 -7.04
C LEU A 46 0.75 -25.25 -6.39
N GLY A 47 -0.07 -24.44 -7.05
CA GLY A 47 -0.51 -23.13 -6.52
C GLY A 47 -1.30 -23.29 -5.22
N LEU A 48 -2.23 -24.25 -5.15
CA LEU A 48 -2.99 -24.52 -3.95
C LEU A 48 -2.10 -25.00 -2.80
N ALA A 49 -1.15 -25.89 -3.07
CA ALA A 49 -0.20 -26.37 -2.05
C ALA A 49 0.67 -25.22 -1.50
N ALA A 50 1.17 -24.33 -2.35
CA ALA A 50 1.92 -23.16 -1.94
C ALA A 50 1.08 -22.20 -1.09
N ASN A 51 -0.16 -21.94 -1.48
CA ASN A 51 -1.08 -21.08 -0.73
C ASN A 51 -1.45 -21.69 0.62
N ILE A 52 -1.71 -23.01 0.70
CA ILE A 52 -1.96 -23.70 1.96
C ILE A 52 -0.75 -23.60 2.90
N GLY A 53 0.48 -23.79 2.39
CA GLY A 53 1.70 -23.59 3.16
C GLY A 53 1.82 -22.16 3.72
N SER A 54 1.53 -21.17 2.90
CA SER A 54 1.52 -19.76 3.31
C SER A 54 0.44 -19.48 4.36
N ILE A 55 -0.77 -20.03 4.21
CA ILE A 55 -1.87 -19.91 5.19
C ILE A 55 -1.42 -20.43 6.56
N PHE A 56 -0.77 -21.59 6.63
CA PHE A 56 -0.28 -22.14 7.91
C PHE A 56 0.76 -21.24 8.58
N ILE A 57 1.64 -20.61 7.81
CA ILE A 57 2.67 -19.71 8.34
C ILE A 57 2.02 -18.40 8.84
N LEU A 58 1.08 -17.84 8.07
CA LEU A 58 0.46 -16.56 8.41
C LEU A 58 -0.62 -16.69 9.50
N ALA A 59 -1.31 -17.82 9.60
CA ALA A 59 -2.40 -18.02 10.55
C ALA A 59 -1.99 -17.76 12.00
N SER A 60 -0.78 -18.20 12.40
CA SER A 60 -0.27 -18.02 13.75
C SER A 60 0.08 -16.56 14.10
N GLN A 61 0.23 -15.70 13.11
CA GLN A 61 0.66 -14.28 13.28
C GLN A 61 -0.45 -13.27 12.96
N SER A 62 -1.58 -13.75 12.44
CA SER A 62 -2.66 -12.89 11.96
C SER A 62 -3.54 -12.32 13.07
N GLU A 63 -3.50 -12.91 14.28
CA GLU A 63 -4.34 -12.48 15.40
C GLU A 63 -3.90 -11.14 16.00
N ASP A 64 -2.59 -10.88 16.03
CA ASP A 64 -2.01 -9.72 16.70
C ASP A 64 -1.66 -8.55 15.79
N ASN A 65 -1.75 -8.71 14.45
CA ASN A 65 -1.27 -7.70 13.51
C ASN A 65 -2.20 -7.53 12.29
N MET A 66 -2.75 -6.31 12.14
CA MET A 66 -3.65 -5.96 11.04
C MET A 66 -3.03 -6.19 9.64
N ASN A 67 -1.71 -5.96 9.48
CA ASN A 67 -1.03 -6.21 8.22
C ASN A 67 -0.94 -7.72 7.91
N MET A 68 -0.71 -8.55 8.92
CA MET A 68 -0.68 -10.01 8.78
C MET A 68 -2.06 -10.56 8.47
N LYS A 69 -3.12 -9.98 9.06
CA LYS A 69 -4.51 -10.33 8.75
C LYS A 69 -4.85 -10.00 7.29
N ALA A 70 -4.41 -8.87 6.79
CA ALA A 70 -4.60 -8.50 5.39
C ALA A 70 -3.88 -9.48 4.45
N ALA A 71 -2.62 -9.84 4.75
CA ALA A 71 -1.84 -10.83 3.99
C ALA A 71 -2.49 -12.23 4.03
N PHE A 72 -3.02 -12.65 5.18
CA PHE A 72 -3.74 -13.91 5.33
C PHE A 72 -4.98 -13.98 4.43
N LEU A 73 -5.82 -12.92 4.43
CA LEU A 73 -6.99 -12.83 3.56
C LEU A 73 -6.61 -12.85 2.07
N GLU A 74 -5.48 -12.25 1.75
CA GLU A 74 -4.93 -12.23 0.39
C GLU A 74 -4.57 -13.62 -0.08
N VAL A 75 -3.80 -14.38 0.73
CA VAL A 75 -3.43 -15.77 0.41
C VAL A 75 -4.65 -16.69 0.37
N MET A 76 -5.66 -16.44 1.22
CA MET A 76 -6.93 -17.18 1.18
C MET A 76 -7.66 -16.99 -0.16
N ASN A 77 -7.73 -15.76 -0.67
CA ASN A 77 -8.31 -15.49 -1.99
C ASN A 77 -7.52 -16.18 -3.12
N ASP A 78 -6.21 -16.22 -3.03
CA ASP A 78 -5.35 -16.90 -4.01
C ASP A 78 -5.55 -18.43 -3.97
N ALA A 79 -5.77 -18.99 -2.77
CA ALA A 79 -6.13 -20.40 -2.61
C ALA A 79 -7.48 -20.71 -3.27
N LEU A 80 -8.50 -19.85 -3.10
CA LEU A 80 -9.79 -19.99 -3.78
C LEU A 80 -9.65 -19.93 -5.31
N GLY A 81 -8.80 -19.05 -5.83
CA GLY A 81 -8.45 -19.00 -7.24
C GLY A 81 -7.82 -20.31 -7.73
N SER A 82 -6.90 -20.88 -6.96
CA SER A 82 -6.27 -22.17 -7.29
C SER A 82 -7.29 -23.34 -7.28
N VAL A 83 -8.24 -23.32 -6.34
CA VAL A 83 -9.35 -24.29 -6.34
C VAL A 83 -10.21 -24.15 -7.59
N ALA A 84 -10.54 -22.92 -8.00
CA ALA A 84 -11.32 -22.67 -9.20
C ALA A 84 -10.63 -23.22 -10.46
N VAL A 85 -9.29 -23.06 -10.57
CA VAL A 85 -8.49 -23.64 -11.67
C VAL A 85 -8.54 -25.17 -11.66
N ILE A 86 -8.42 -25.80 -10.48
CA ILE A 86 -8.51 -27.27 -10.35
C ILE A 86 -9.90 -27.77 -10.76
N VAL A 87 -10.96 -27.10 -10.28
CA VAL A 87 -12.35 -27.47 -10.65
C VAL A 87 -12.55 -27.30 -12.15
N SER A 88 -12.04 -26.21 -12.74
CA SER A 88 -12.08 -25.99 -14.19
C SER A 88 -11.42 -27.11 -14.98
N ALA A 89 -10.20 -27.51 -14.55
CA ALA A 89 -9.47 -28.62 -15.19
C ALA A 89 -10.26 -29.95 -15.10
N ILE A 90 -10.86 -30.26 -13.93
CA ILE A 90 -11.67 -31.47 -13.74
C ILE A 90 -12.92 -31.44 -14.63
N VAL A 91 -13.64 -30.32 -14.66
CA VAL A 91 -14.83 -30.17 -15.52
C VAL A 91 -14.46 -30.38 -17.00
N LEU A 92 -13.33 -29.77 -17.42
CA LEU A 92 -12.85 -29.93 -18.79
C LEU A 92 -12.51 -31.40 -19.14
N ILE A 93 -11.84 -32.12 -18.21
CA ILE A 93 -11.52 -33.56 -18.37
C ILE A 93 -12.81 -34.39 -18.47
N CYS A 94 -13.82 -34.10 -17.64
CA CYS A 94 -15.04 -34.89 -17.56
C CYS A 94 -16.05 -34.59 -18.69
N THR A 95 -16.15 -33.34 -19.13
CA THR A 95 -17.20 -32.87 -20.05
C THR A 95 -16.69 -32.49 -21.43
N GLY A 96 -15.36 -32.23 -21.57
CA GLY A 96 -14.78 -31.67 -22.79
C GLY A 96 -15.18 -30.20 -23.06
N TRP A 97 -15.90 -29.56 -22.14
CA TRP A 97 -16.40 -28.20 -22.33
C TRP A 97 -15.39 -27.15 -21.87
N SER A 98 -14.70 -26.52 -22.80
CA SER A 98 -13.69 -25.46 -22.56
C SER A 98 -14.28 -24.13 -22.09
N GLY A 99 -15.59 -23.91 -22.27
CA GLY A 99 -16.26 -22.68 -21.82
C GLY A 99 -16.21 -22.46 -20.32
N PHE A 100 -16.20 -23.54 -19.50
CA PHE A 100 -16.09 -23.41 -18.05
C PHE A 100 -14.74 -22.81 -17.62
N ASP A 101 -13.65 -23.17 -18.28
CA ASP A 101 -12.33 -22.61 -18.03
C ASP A 101 -12.30 -21.10 -18.34
N ALA A 102 -12.88 -20.70 -19.47
CA ALA A 102 -12.99 -19.30 -19.85
C ALA A 102 -13.79 -18.48 -18.81
N VAL A 103 -14.90 -19.04 -18.30
CA VAL A 103 -15.70 -18.41 -17.24
C VAL A 103 -14.89 -18.29 -15.95
N ALA A 104 -14.28 -19.38 -15.50
CA ALA A 104 -13.47 -19.41 -14.28
C ALA A 104 -12.27 -18.44 -14.37
N GLY A 105 -11.52 -18.48 -15.48
CA GLY A 105 -10.43 -17.57 -15.75
C GLY A 105 -10.85 -16.10 -15.79
N GLY A 106 -12.00 -15.81 -16.41
CA GLY A 106 -12.59 -14.46 -16.44
C GLY A 106 -12.97 -13.94 -15.06
N ILE A 107 -13.57 -14.77 -14.20
CA ILE A 107 -13.88 -14.41 -12.81
C ILE A 107 -12.62 -14.14 -12.01
N ILE A 108 -11.61 -15.02 -12.11
CA ILE A 108 -10.33 -14.83 -11.41
C ILE A 108 -9.66 -13.52 -11.88
N ALA A 109 -9.60 -13.26 -13.18
CA ALA A 109 -9.06 -12.04 -13.74
C ALA A 109 -9.81 -10.79 -13.24
N LEU A 110 -11.14 -10.84 -13.19
CA LEU A 110 -11.97 -9.75 -12.69
C LEU A 110 -11.73 -9.46 -11.21
N MET A 111 -11.45 -10.46 -10.39
CA MET A 111 -11.09 -10.29 -8.98
C MET A 111 -9.65 -9.77 -8.82
N MET A 112 -8.73 -10.14 -9.71
CA MET A 112 -7.32 -9.80 -9.65
C MET A 112 -7.05 -8.34 -10.05
N ILE A 113 -7.78 -7.79 -11.02
CA ILE A 113 -7.57 -6.42 -11.54
C ILE A 113 -7.74 -5.35 -10.46
N PRO A 114 -8.83 -5.28 -9.67
CA PRO A 114 -9.00 -4.27 -8.62
C PRO A 114 -7.90 -4.34 -7.56
N ARG A 115 -7.45 -5.55 -7.23
CA ARG A 115 -6.36 -5.78 -6.29
C ARG A 115 -5.03 -5.25 -6.84
N ALA A 116 -4.70 -5.55 -8.09
CA ALA A 116 -3.51 -5.04 -8.75
C ALA A 116 -3.50 -3.50 -8.82
N ILE A 117 -4.64 -2.88 -9.13
CA ILE A 117 -4.81 -1.43 -9.12
C ILE A 117 -4.58 -0.85 -7.72
N LYS A 118 -5.15 -1.45 -6.67
CA LYS A 118 -4.98 -0.99 -5.29
C LYS A 118 -3.50 -1.07 -4.88
N LEU A 119 -2.83 -2.18 -5.17
CA LEU A 119 -1.41 -2.38 -4.87
C LEU A 119 -0.53 -1.36 -5.62
N LEU A 120 -0.81 -1.15 -6.92
CA LEU A 120 -0.10 -0.18 -7.74
C LEU A 120 -0.26 1.25 -7.20
N ARG A 121 -1.50 1.66 -6.88
CA ARG A 121 -1.77 2.98 -6.28
C ARG A 121 -1.03 3.18 -4.96
N THR A 122 -1.03 2.17 -4.09
CA THR A 122 -0.31 2.23 -2.80
C THR A 122 1.20 2.37 -3.02
N ALA A 123 1.77 1.59 -3.95
CA ALA A 123 3.19 1.67 -4.27
C ALA A 123 3.59 3.02 -4.88
N VAL A 124 2.75 3.56 -5.79
CA VAL A 124 2.97 4.87 -6.42
C VAL A 124 2.88 5.99 -5.39
N ARG A 125 1.90 5.98 -4.47
CA ARG A 125 1.78 6.98 -3.40
C ARG A 125 3.02 7.06 -2.52
N VAL A 126 3.58 5.89 -2.15
CA VAL A 126 4.82 5.86 -1.37
C VAL A 126 6.01 6.36 -2.20
N LEU A 127 6.08 6.04 -3.50
CA LEU A 127 7.15 6.52 -4.38
C LEU A 127 7.08 8.04 -4.65
N LEU A 128 5.87 8.61 -4.61
CA LEU A 128 5.63 10.05 -4.76
C LEU A 128 5.70 10.80 -3.42
N GLU A 129 6.05 10.09 -2.33
CA GLU A 129 6.14 10.69 -0.99
C GLU A 129 4.86 11.43 -0.57
N GLU A 130 3.68 10.91 -0.99
CA GLU A 130 2.40 11.51 -0.62
C GLU A 130 2.22 11.55 0.91
N THR A 131 1.57 12.61 1.37
CA THR A 131 1.16 12.76 2.78
C THR A 131 0.34 11.56 3.25
N PRO A 132 0.60 11.04 4.46
CA PRO A 132 -0.16 9.93 5.02
C PRO A 132 -1.66 10.19 5.03
N ASN A 133 -2.46 9.17 4.63
CA ASN A 133 -3.91 9.31 4.65
C ASN A 133 -4.42 9.57 6.09
N GLY A 134 -5.24 10.60 6.24
CA GLY A 134 -5.83 10.95 7.54
C GLY A 134 -4.98 11.90 8.38
N LEU A 135 -3.86 12.42 7.85
CA LEU A 135 -3.08 13.49 8.44
C LEU A 135 -3.35 14.79 7.68
N ASP A 136 -4.01 15.75 8.34
CA ASP A 136 -4.24 17.09 7.81
C ASP A 136 -3.09 18.01 8.25
N LEU A 137 -2.31 18.50 7.29
CA LEU A 137 -1.14 19.34 7.58
C LEU A 137 -1.51 20.71 8.14
N ASP A 138 -2.67 21.24 7.82
CA ASP A 138 -3.13 22.55 8.35
C ASP A 138 -3.56 22.38 9.81
N GLU A 139 -4.20 21.26 10.16
CA GLU A 139 -4.51 20.90 11.54
C GLU A 139 -3.22 20.67 12.33
N VAL A 140 -2.26 19.93 11.78
CA VAL A 140 -0.93 19.71 12.38
C VAL A 140 -0.25 21.05 12.66
N ARG A 141 -0.18 21.94 11.68
CA ARG A 141 0.41 23.28 11.84
C ARG A 141 -0.23 24.04 13.00
N THR A 142 -1.56 24.08 13.04
CA THR A 142 -2.31 24.77 14.07
C THR A 142 -2.01 24.22 15.47
N HIS A 143 -1.87 22.91 15.62
CA HIS A 143 -1.53 22.30 16.90
C HIS A 143 -0.09 22.58 17.33
N LEU A 144 0.86 22.52 16.39
CA LEU A 144 2.27 22.80 16.68
C LEU A 144 2.48 24.28 17.09
N GLU A 145 1.71 25.21 16.50
CA GLU A 145 1.76 26.63 16.84
C GLU A 145 1.15 26.93 18.22
N GLN A 146 0.42 26.00 18.84
CA GLN A 146 -0.09 26.15 20.22
C GLN A 146 0.94 25.75 21.28
N VAL A 147 2.06 25.16 20.89
CA VAL A 147 3.14 24.80 21.83
C VAL A 147 3.78 26.08 22.38
N PRO A 148 3.96 26.22 23.70
CA PRO A 148 4.59 27.42 24.30
C PRO A 148 5.91 27.76 23.66
N HIS A 149 6.18 29.06 23.46
CA HIS A 149 7.39 29.62 22.82
C HIS A 149 7.52 29.34 21.33
N VAL A 150 6.56 28.69 20.67
CA VAL A 150 6.46 28.58 19.22
C VAL A 150 5.75 29.83 18.68
N ILE A 151 6.35 30.48 17.70
CA ILE A 151 5.80 31.70 17.06
C ILE A 151 5.13 31.36 15.74
N ALA A 152 5.72 30.44 14.94
CA ALA A 152 5.19 30.03 13.66
C ALA A 152 5.78 28.68 13.24
N VAL A 153 5.04 28.00 12.37
CA VAL A 153 5.49 26.75 11.72
C VAL A 153 5.41 26.91 10.21
N HIS A 154 6.51 26.66 9.51
CA HIS A 154 6.56 26.70 8.06
C HIS A 154 7.35 25.53 7.49
N ASP A 155 7.33 25.37 6.17
CA ASP A 155 7.99 24.26 5.47
C ASP A 155 7.61 22.89 6.05
N LEU A 156 6.31 22.72 6.34
CA LEU A 156 5.75 21.53 6.93
C LEU A 156 5.48 20.49 5.85
N HIS A 157 6.22 19.40 5.90
CA HIS A 157 6.09 18.26 4.99
C HIS A 157 5.89 16.97 5.76
N ALA A 158 4.96 16.15 5.29
CA ALA A 158 4.82 14.78 5.78
C ALA A 158 4.77 13.81 4.61
N SER A 159 5.47 12.71 4.74
CA SER A 159 5.52 11.68 3.71
C SER A 159 5.51 10.27 4.31
N THR A 160 5.23 9.28 3.46
CA THR A 160 5.26 7.87 3.85
C THR A 160 6.47 7.20 3.18
N VAL A 161 7.49 6.85 3.95
CA VAL A 161 8.72 6.21 3.41
C VAL A 161 8.51 4.72 3.15
N SER A 162 7.70 4.06 3.97
CA SER A 162 7.29 2.67 3.79
C SER A 162 5.90 2.45 4.38
N THR A 163 5.29 1.30 4.09
CA THR A 163 3.96 0.98 4.63
C THR A 163 3.97 1.07 6.17
N GLY A 164 3.20 2.02 6.70
CA GLY A 164 3.07 2.24 8.15
C GLY A 164 4.22 3.02 8.81
N MET A 165 5.09 3.67 8.02
CA MET A 165 6.18 4.53 8.54
C MET A 165 6.02 5.96 8.01
N PRO A 166 5.15 6.78 8.61
CA PRO A 166 5.06 8.20 8.32
C PRO A 166 6.27 8.93 8.92
N ILE A 167 6.78 9.91 8.19
CA ILE A 167 7.77 10.88 8.66
C ILE A 167 7.22 12.28 8.50
N LEU A 168 7.66 13.21 9.34
CA LEU A 168 7.29 14.61 9.25
C LEU A 168 8.53 15.48 9.47
N MET A 169 8.63 16.52 8.65
CA MET A 169 9.65 17.55 8.77
C MET A 169 8.98 18.92 8.81
N ALA A 170 9.48 19.81 9.66
CA ALA A 170 9.00 21.19 9.73
C ALA A 170 10.08 22.14 10.25
N HIS A 171 9.97 23.39 9.82
CA HIS A 171 10.70 24.50 10.40
C HIS A 171 9.80 25.19 11.43
N VAL A 172 10.31 25.34 12.64
CA VAL A 172 9.57 25.90 13.78
C VAL A 172 10.29 27.15 14.25
N VAL A 173 9.64 28.29 14.07
CA VAL A 173 10.16 29.57 14.58
C VAL A 173 9.83 29.65 16.05
N VAL A 174 10.86 29.87 16.87
CA VAL A 174 10.76 29.97 18.32
C VAL A 174 11.31 31.32 18.82
N GLU A 175 10.97 31.68 20.05
CA GLU A 175 11.51 32.90 20.69
C GLU A 175 13.03 32.90 20.69
N ARG A 176 13.64 34.10 20.54
CA ARG A 176 15.07 34.27 20.27
C ARG A 176 16.01 33.84 21.42
N ASP A 177 15.62 34.13 22.63
CA ASP A 177 16.53 34.06 23.79
C ASP A 177 16.40 32.73 24.59
N LEU A 178 16.00 31.63 23.90
CA LEU A 178 15.88 30.32 24.49
C LEU A 178 17.23 29.66 24.74
N THR A 179 17.36 29.04 25.90
CA THR A 179 18.49 28.16 26.20
C THR A 179 18.33 26.83 25.43
N MET A 180 19.45 26.13 25.23
CA MET A 180 19.40 24.78 24.62
C MET A 180 18.54 23.79 25.41
N LYS A 181 18.39 23.99 26.73
CA LYS A 181 17.50 23.17 27.57
C LYS A 181 16.03 23.41 27.22
N GLU A 182 15.62 24.67 27.15
CA GLU A 182 14.27 25.07 26.78
C GLU A 182 13.92 24.63 25.35
N ALA A 183 14.86 24.77 24.41
CA ALA A 183 14.72 24.27 23.05
C ALA A 183 14.50 22.74 23.02
N ALA A 184 15.17 21.97 23.86
CA ALA A 184 14.99 20.53 23.96
C ALA A 184 13.61 20.17 24.55
N GLU A 185 13.10 20.95 25.50
CA GLU A 185 11.76 20.79 26.10
C GLU A 185 10.68 21.10 25.07
N ILE A 186 10.82 22.14 24.26
CA ILE A 186 9.91 22.46 23.14
C ILE A 186 9.93 21.31 22.13
N LEU A 187 11.09 20.80 21.75
CA LEU A 187 11.22 19.68 20.81
C LEU A 187 10.48 18.44 21.30
N ALA A 188 10.59 18.12 22.60
CA ALA A 188 9.87 17.00 23.19
C ALA A 188 8.33 17.21 23.12
N GLN A 189 7.85 18.41 23.43
CA GLN A 189 6.41 18.73 23.33
C GLN A 189 5.88 18.63 21.89
N LEU A 190 6.63 19.12 20.91
CA LEU A 190 6.27 18.98 19.48
C LEU A 190 6.19 17.51 19.06
N GLN A 191 7.13 16.68 19.52
CA GLN A 191 7.14 15.24 19.23
C GLN A 191 5.95 14.51 19.89
N ASP A 192 5.66 14.81 21.14
CA ASP A 192 4.55 14.20 21.87
C ASP A 192 3.19 14.61 21.28
N CYS A 193 3.04 15.89 20.85
CA CYS A 193 1.87 16.35 20.13
C CYS A 193 1.54 15.47 18.92
N LEU A 194 2.54 15.15 18.09
CA LEU A 194 2.35 14.33 16.88
C LEU A 194 2.14 12.85 17.17
N ARG A 195 2.52 12.36 18.35
CA ARG A 195 2.27 10.98 18.75
C ARG A 195 0.86 10.74 19.25
N GLU A 196 0.31 11.71 19.98
CA GLU A 196 -0.87 11.47 20.81
C GLU A 196 -2.13 12.14 20.29
N HIS A 197 -2.02 13.26 19.56
CA HIS A 197 -3.18 14.07 19.20
C HIS A 197 -3.76 13.80 17.82
N PHE A 198 -3.10 12.98 16.99
CA PHE A 198 -3.55 12.72 15.62
C PHE A 198 -3.95 11.25 15.41
N PRO A 199 -4.95 11.00 14.53
CA PRO A 199 -5.37 9.63 14.17
C PRO A 199 -4.24 8.79 13.58
N VAL A 200 -3.26 9.46 12.94
CA VAL A 200 -2.05 8.86 12.40
C VAL A 200 -0.88 9.30 13.27
N SER A 201 -0.39 8.39 14.11
CA SER A 201 0.81 8.66 14.91
C SER A 201 2.02 8.80 14.00
N VAL A 202 2.80 9.88 14.15
CA VAL A 202 4.04 10.15 13.40
C VAL A 202 5.23 10.07 14.34
N PRO A 203 5.81 8.88 14.55
CA PRO A 203 6.89 8.68 15.52
C PRO A 203 8.25 9.22 15.03
N HIS A 204 8.40 9.42 13.73
CA HIS A 204 9.64 9.91 13.14
C HIS A 204 9.47 11.35 12.66
N THR A 205 9.95 12.28 13.47
CA THR A 205 9.85 13.71 13.21
C THR A 205 11.23 14.37 13.21
N THR A 206 11.39 15.35 12.34
CA THR A 206 12.58 16.21 12.30
C THR A 206 12.12 17.66 12.35
N PHE A 207 12.48 18.39 13.40
CA PHE A 207 12.19 19.80 13.53
C PHE A 207 13.47 20.61 13.46
N GLN A 208 13.48 21.60 12.58
CA GLN A 208 14.49 22.65 12.57
C GLN A 208 13.96 23.82 13.40
N LEU A 209 14.54 24.05 14.60
CA LEU A 209 14.19 25.20 15.41
C LEU A 209 14.95 26.44 14.90
N GLU A 210 14.21 27.48 14.57
CA GLU A 210 14.73 28.75 14.06
C GLU A 210 14.43 29.87 15.05
N PRO A 211 15.43 30.59 15.57
CA PRO A 211 15.16 31.75 16.43
C PRO A 211 14.47 32.86 15.64
N GLU A 212 13.57 33.59 16.28
CA GLU A 212 12.89 34.73 15.67
C GLU A 212 13.85 35.69 14.98
N GLY A 213 13.54 36.04 13.72
CA GLY A 213 14.41 36.86 12.88
C GLY A 213 15.54 36.12 12.16
N TYR A 214 15.62 34.78 12.31
CA TYR A 214 16.50 33.96 11.48
C TYR A 214 16.03 33.99 10.02
N SER A 215 16.95 34.28 9.12
CA SER A 215 16.70 34.28 7.67
C SER A 215 17.34 33.04 7.06
N SER A 216 16.55 31.99 6.83
CA SER A 216 17.02 30.85 6.04
C SER A 216 17.03 31.17 4.55
N ALA A 217 17.95 30.58 3.79
CA ALA A 217 18.03 30.73 2.34
C ALA A 217 16.75 30.23 1.64
N SER A 218 15.98 29.33 2.25
CA SER A 218 14.72 28.80 1.75
C SER A 218 13.58 29.85 1.67
N LYS A 219 13.64 30.91 2.48
CA LYS A 219 12.64 32.00 2.41
C LYS A 219 12.74 32.86 1.14
N SER A 220 13.89 32.86 0.45
CA SER A 220 14.10 33.69 -0.74
C SER A 220 13.58 33.05 -2.04
N GLU A 221 13.39 31.74 -2.08
CA GLU A 221 12.99 31.01 -3.29
C GLU A 221 11.46 30.82 -3.44
N MET A 222 10.69 30.99 -2.36
CA MET A 222 9.22 30.82 -2.40
C MET A 222 8.46 32.07 -2.89
N HIS A 223 9.15 33.15 -3.25
CA HIS A 223 8.54 34.39 -3.74
C HIS A 223 9.03 34.83 -5.13
N SER A 224 9.62 33.91 -5.92
CA SER A 224 10.00 34.20 -7.32
C SER A 224 9.19 33.35 -8.29
#